data_e492f0752d05382c021b29822b0aa4e1
#
_entry.id   e492f0752d05382c021b29822b0aa4e1
#
_cell.length_a   1.000
_cell.length_b   1.000
_cell.length_c   1.000
_cell.angle_alpha   90.00
_cell.angle_beta   90.00
_cell.angle_gamma   90.00
#
_symmetry.space_group_name_H-M   'P 1'
#
loop_
_entity.id
_entity.type
_entity.pdbx_description
1 polymer ?
#
loop_
_entity_poly.entity_id
_entity_poly.type
_entity_poly.pdbx_seq_one_letter_code
_entity_poly.pdbx_strand_id
1 'polypeptide(L)'
;MYVRSVFNNAVQGCQKGIVEMKEMHKQRNSNIELLRIIAMFMIIASHYPHGLSGTDLGYGANRYFYSIFTAFGQVGVGIFLLIMGYFMIDQKMTLKRFLRLYLDVICYSIVVFVLFAAFGRQYITLKLILKSFLPLLYVNWWYFTTYVIIMLFSPWLNKMLKSLEIDEYKKLIVDLVVVFTVSRFAYGSLSDSFSGFAFGKLIPCFNLYVIGAYLKLWHDQPHITRGGYQSSINCSRFQFLLHKVFGADGKVKKNILLSTIGLLLYVGIIGTVIFAGHFLNVEKLMQKYSYFVVLESPFVVFIVYELFLVAIKSKPFFTPFINKVASSTFGIYLIHEHQLMAVWLFPVLLKNVELYQTKWFIPSAIASVVVVFIVCSIIDLLRQKLLSGVKEKVISWIDSRYSLINH
;
A
#
# COMPACT_ATOMS: atom_id res chain seq x y z
N MET A 1 8.37 -30.03 50.11
CA MET A 1 8.89 -30.40 48.77
C MET A 1 7.91 -30.06 47.62
N TYR A 2 6.64 -30.32 47.75
CA TYR A 2 5.60 -30.11 46.72
C TYR A 2 5.42 -28.67 46.27
N VAL A 3 5.43 -27.67 47.17
CA VAL A 3 5.25 -26.23 46.84
C VAL A 3 6.41 -25.68 46.01
N ARG A 4 7.64 -26.19 46.24
CA ARG A 4 8.82 -25.75 45.48
C ARG A 4 8.83 -26.28 44.03
N SER A 5 8.25 -27.45 43.76
CA SER A 5 8.13 -28.03 42.42
C SER A 5 7.06 -27.30 41.60
N VAL A 6 5.94 -26.91 42.20
CA VAL A 6 4.86 -26.17 41.58
C VAL A 6 5.33 -24.76 41.20
N PHE A 7 6.09 -24.11 42.08
CA PHE A 7 6.67 -22.77 41.81
C PHE A 7 7.70 -22.81 40.68
N ASN A 8 8.58 -23.81 40.66
CA ASN A 8 9.58 -23.98 39.60
C ASN A 8 8.93 -24.26 38.24
N ASN A 9 7.87 -25.06 38.18
CA ASN A 9 7.12 -25.35 36.97
C ASN A 9 6.37 -24.10 36.45
N ALA A 10 5.81 -23.28 37.35
CA ALA A 10 5.19 -22.01 36.96
C ALA A 10 6.20 -20.98 36.43
N VAL A 11 7.37 -20.90 37.06
CA VAL A 11 8.47 -20.01 36.59
C VAL A 11 9.02 -20.47 35.23
N GLN A 12 9.23 -21.78 35.03
CA GLN A 12 9.64 -22.34 33.73
C GLN A 12 8.60 -22.13 32.65
N GLY A 13 7.31 -22.31 32.97
CA GLY A 13 6.21 -22.02 32.04
C GLY A 13 6.16 -20.53 31.65
N CYS A 14 6.35 -19.64 32.62
CA CYS A 14 6.42 -18.19 32.37
C CYS A 14 7.65 -17.79 31.53
N GLN A 15 8.83 -18.37 31.82
CA GLN A 15 10.03 -18.14 31.02
C GLN A 15 9.90 -18.67 29.59
N LYS A 16 9.30 -19.85 29.40
CA LYS A 16 9.02 -20.42 28.09
C LYS A 16 8.04 -19.54 27.30
N GLY A 17 6.98 -19.05 27.93
CA GLY A 17 6.04 -18.11 27.32
C GLY A 17 6.68 -16.77 26.92
N ILE A 18 7.62 -16.25 27.74
CA ILE A 18 8.37 -15.03 27.42
C ILE A 18 9.32 -15.23 26.25
N VAL A 19 9.98 -16.41 26.17
CA VAL A 19 10.87 -16.74 25.04
C VAL A 19 10.05 -16.94 23.76
N GLU A 20 8.93 -17.66 23.81
CA GLU A 20 8.01 -17.83 22.69
C GLU A 20 7.44 -16.47 22.21
N MET A 21 7.06 -15.58 23.12
CA MET A 21 6.63 -14.22 22.76
C MET A 21 7.75 -13.40 22.14
N LYS A 22 9.00 -13.51 22.62
CA LYS A 22 10.16 -12.83 22.01
C LYS A 22 10.48 -13.38 20.64
N GLU A 23 10.36 -14.68 20.41
CA GLU A 23 10.54 -15.28 19.09
C GLU A 23 9.41 -14.91 18.12
N MET A 24 8.15 -14.87 18.58
CA MET A 24 7.02 -14.37 17.79
C MET A 24 7.18 -12.90 17.40
N HIS A 25 7.74 -12.05 18.28
CA HIS A 25 8.03 -10.65 17.95
C HIS A 25 9.14 -10.49 16.89
N LYS A 26 9.99 -11.49 16.69
CA LYS A 26 11.03 -11.53 15.66
C LYS A 26 10.51 -12.00 14.29
N GLN A 27 9.33 -12.63 14.26
CA GLN A 27 8.71 -13.15 13.04
C GLN A 27 7.78 -12.09 12.42
N ARG A 28 7.72 -12.06 11.06
CA ARG A 28 6.82 -11.15 10.35
C ARG A 28 5.36 -11.54 10.62
N ASN A 29 4.56 -10.58 11.10
CA ASN A 29 3.13 -10.78 11.30
C ASN A 29 2.41 -10.99 9.96
N SER A 30 1.88 -12.19 9.74
CA SER A 30 1.21 -12.57 8.49
C SER A 30 -0.11 -11.83 8.24
N ASN A 31 -0.71 -11.18 9.23
CA ASN A 31 -1.87 -10.31 9.01
C ASN A 31 -1.51 -9.12 8.11
N ILE A 32 -0.36 -8.46 8.39
CA ILE A 32 0.10 -7.31 7.60
C ILE A 32 0.58 -7.78 6.22
N GLU A 33 1.22 -8.95 6.15
CA GLU A 33 1.66 -9.52 4.87
C GLU A 33 0.47 -9.94 4.00
N LEU A 34 -0.60 -10.47 4.58
CA LEU A 34 -1.87 -10.74 3.87
C LEU A 34 -2.51 -9.46 3.36
N LEU A 35 -2.49 -8.39 4.16
CA LEU A 35 -2.99 -7.08 3.74
C LEU A 35 -2.20 -6.53 2.55
N ARG A 36 -0.87 -6.74 2.49
CA ARG A 36 -0.03 -6.40 1.32
C ARG A 36 -0.45 -7.17 0.07
N ILE A 37 -0.76 -8.46 0.20
CA ILE A 37 -1.24 -9.29 -0.91
C ILE A 37 -2.57 -8.73 -1.43
N ILE A 38 -3.52 -8.47 -0.54
CA ILE A 38 -4.82 -7.89 -0.91
C ILE A 38 -4.65 -6.53 -1.60
N ALA A 39 -3.80 -5.67 -1.04
CA ALA A 39 -3.50 -4.37 -1.64
C ALA A 39 -2.89 -4.49 -3.05
N MET A 40 -2.04 -5.49 -3.28
CA MET A 40 -1.47 -5.74 -4.61
C MET A 40 -2.52 -6.22 -5.61
N PHE A 41 -3.47 -7.08 -5.20
CA PHE A 41 -4.62 -7.43 -6.04
C PHE A 41 -5.44 -6.18 -6.44
N MET A 42 -5.69 -5.28 -5.49
CA MET A 42 -6.38 -4.01 -5.76
C MET A 42 -5.62 -3.12 -6.75
N ILE A 43 -4.28 -3.08 -6.65
CA ILE A 43 -3.43 -2.30 -7.56
C ILE A 43 -3.46 -2.90 -8.96
N ILE A 44 -3.29 -4.22 -9.12
CA ILE A 44 -3.38 -4.87 -10.42
C ILE A 44 -4.76 -4.66 -11.04
N ALA A 45 -5.83 -4.77 -10.24
CA ALA A 45 -7.19 -4.51 -10.69
C ALA A 45 -7.35 -3.10 -11.27
N SER A 46 -6.76 -2.09 -10.63
CA SER A 46 -6.81 -0.71 -11.11
C SER A 46 -6.00 -0.46 -12.39
N HIS A 47 -5.05 -1.31 -12.71
CA HIS A 47 -4.25 -1.23 -13.93
C HIS A 47 -4.83 -2.05 -15.08
N TYR A 48 -5.75 -2.98 -14.81
CA TYR A 48 -6.45 -3.72 -15.86
C TYR A 48 -7.13 -2.80 -16.91
N PRO A 49 -7.72 -1.65 -16.55
CA PRO A 49 -8.24 -0.68 -17.50
C PRO A 49 -7.24 0.02 -18.42
N HIS A 50 -5.93 -0.24 -18.32
CA HIS A 50 -4.95 0.34 -19.25
C HIS A 50 -5.33 0.04 -20.71
N GLY A 51 -5.21 1.05 -21.57
CA GLY A 51 -5.62 0.95 -22.97
C GLY A 51 -7.08 1.35 -23.23
N LEU A 52 -7.94 1.42 -22.23
CA LEU A 52 -9.32 1.89 -22.39
C LEU A 52 -9.46 3.42 -22.37
N SER A 53 -8.36 4.15 -22.18
CA SER A 53 -8.35 5.61 -22.23
C SER A 53 -8.71 6.09 -23.63
N GLY A 54 -9.74 6.94 -23.75
CA GLY A 54 -10.25 7.41 -25.03
C GLY A 54 -11.25 6.49 -25.74
N THR A 55 -11.53 5.29 -25.18
CA THR A 55 -12.62 4.43 -25.65
C THR A 55 -13.97 4.98 -25.16
N ASP A 56 -14.98 4.91 -26.00
CA ASP A 56 -16.35 5.15 -25.54
C ASP A 56 -16.74 4.06 -24.55
N LEU A 57 -16.84 4.43 -23.28
CA LEU A 57 -17.18 3.50 -22.22
C LEU A 57 -18.68 3.18 -22.16
N GLY A 58 -19.53 3.92 -22.87
CA GLY A 58 -20.97 3.76 -22.82
C GLY A 58 -21.56 3.81 -21.41
N TYR A 59 -22.73 3.20 -21.23
CA TYR A 59 -23.37 3.00 -19.93
C TYR A 59 -23.74 1.53 -19.75
N GLY A 60 -23.52 1.00 -18.56
CA GLY A 60 -23.84 -0.41 -18.24
C GLY A 60 -22.89 -1.03 -17.21
N ALA A 61 -23.04 -2.30 -16.97
CA ALA A 61 -22.28 -3.03 -15.95
C ALA A 61 -20.75 -2.90 -16.14
N ASN A 62 -20.26 -2.93 -17.37
CA ASN A 62 -18.84 -2.80 -17.66
C ASN A 62 -18.27 -1.43 -17.25
N ARG A 63 -19.05 -0.34 -17.42
CA ARG A 63 -18.68 1.00 -16.97
C ARG A 63 -18.55 1.09 -15.46
N TYR A 64 -19.53 0.57 -14.72
CA TYR A 64 -19.49 0.52 -13.26
C TYR A 64 -18.29 -0.29 -12.78
N PHE A 65 -18.09 -1.48 -13.34
CA PHE A 65 -16.99 -2.35 -12.99
C PHE A 65 -15.62 -1.70 -13.26
N TYR A 66 -15.44 -1.09 -14.44
CA TYR A 66 -14.27 -0.31 -14.79
C TYR A 66 -13.94 0.76 -13.73
N SER A 67 -14.95 1.54 -13.34
CA SER A 67 -14.78 2.63 -12.40
C SER A 67 -14.42 2.14 -10.99
N ILE A 68 -15.06 1.06 -10.53
CA ILE A 68 -14.79 0.42 -9.24
C ILE A 68 -13.38 -0.18 -9.22
N PHE A 69 -12.96 -0.86 -10.28
CA PHE A 69 -11.62 -1.43 -10.41
C PHE A 69 -10.55 -0.32 -10.33
N THR A 70 -10.75 0.77 -11.07
CA THR A 70 -9.86 1.93 -11.01
C THR A 70 -9.79 2.51 -9.59
N ALA A 71 -10.90 2.57 -8.88
CA ALA A 71 -10.99 3.10 -7.54
C ALA A 71 -10.21 2.27 -6.50
N PHE A 72 -10.20 0.95 -6.62
CA PHE A 72 -9.49 0.06 -5.70
C PHE A 72 -7.98 0.30 -5.68
N GLY A 73 -7.39 0.78 -6.77
CA GLY A 73 -5.96 1.11 -6.82
C GLY A 73 -5.55 2.13 -5.77
N GLN A 74 -6.38 3.15 -5.53
CA GLN A 74 -6.08 4.17 -4.52
C GLN A 74 -6.09 3.59 -3.10
N VAL A 75 -7.01 2.67 -2.82
CA VAL A 75 -7.04 1.93 -1.54
C VAL A 75 -5.78 1.06 -1.40
N GLY A 76 -5.42 0.31 -2.45
CA GLY A 76 -4.23 -0.55 -2.46
C GLY A 76 -2.94 0.23 -2.22
N VAL A 77 -2.73 1.35 -2.93
CA VAL A 77 -1.58 2.24 -2.74
C VAL A 77 -1.57 2.84 -1.34
N GLY A 78 -2.74 3.29 -0.85
CA GLY A 78 -2.87 3.85 0.49
C GLY A 78 -2.46 2.86 1.58
N ILE A 79 -2.82 1.58 1.45
CA ILE A 79 -2.38 0.51 2.36
C ILE A 79 -0.86 0.39 2.37
N PHE A 80 -0.18 0.38 1.22
CA PHE A 80 1.28 0.31 1.16
C PHE A 80 1.97 1.52 1.79
N LEU A 81 1.40 2.71 1.63
CA LEU A 81 1.95 3.93 2.24
C LEU A 81 1.81 3.93 3.77
N LEU A 82 0.68 3.45 4.26
CA LEU A 82 0.45 3.33 5.70
C LEU A 82 1.38 2.27 6.31
N ILE A 83 1.55 1.12 5.65
CA ILE A 83 2.55 0.10 6.01
C ILE A 83 3.97 0.69 6.00
N MET A 84 4.29 1.54 5.02
CA MET A 84 5.58 2.23 4.95
C MET A 84 5.83 3.06 6.21
N GLY A 85 4.89 3.94 6.59
CA GLY A 85 5.00 4.76 7.79
C GLY A 85 5.14 3.93 9.05
N TYR A 86 4.30 2.89 9.19
CA TYR A 86 4.31 1.99 10.33
C TYR A 86 5.65 1.30 10.58
N PHE A 87 6.33 0.85 9.53
CA PHE A 87 7.63 0.17 9.70
C PHE A 87 8.82 1.12 9.62
N MET A 88 8.74 2.18 8.82
CA MET A 88 9.90 3.06 8.60
C MET A 88 10.18 3.99 9.77
N ILE A 89 9.18 4.28 10.62
CA ILE A 89 9.37 5.12 11.81
C ILE A 89 10.48 4.58 12.74
N ASP A 90 10.64 3.27 12.87
CA ASP A 90 11.64 2.64 13.72
C ASP A 90 12.93 2.25 12.98
N GLN A 91 13.00 2.48 11.68
CA GLN A 91 14.13 2.05 10.88
C GLN A 91 15.06 3.21 10.54
N LYS A 92 16.37 2.96 10.62
CA LYS A 92 17.37 3.90 10.13
C LYS A 92 17.46 3.80 8.60
N MET A 93 17.55 4.97 7.95
CA MET A 93 17.92 5.04 6.53
C MET A 93 19.40 4.67 6.40
N THR A 94 19.73 3.70 5.54
CA THR A 94 21.09 3.29 5.23
C THR A 94 21.26 3.13 3.73
N LEU A 95 22.50 3.34 3.24
CA LEU A 95 22.83 3.14 1.83
C LEU A 95 22.48 1.71 1.38
N LYS A 96 22.77 0.71 2.20
CA LYS A 96 22.41 -0.70 1.95
C LYS A 96 20.91 -0.87 1.68
N ARG A 97 20.05 -0.20 2.43
CA ARG A 97 18.61 -0.29 2.29
C ARG A 97 18.14 0.34 0.98
N PHE A 98 18.69 1.50 0.63
CA PHE A 98 18.43 2.14 -0.66
C PHE A 98 18.86 1.24 -1.82
N LEU A 99 20.10 0.75 -1.78
CA LEU A 99 20.65 -0.12 -2.83
C LEU A 99 19.85 -1.40 -3.02
N ARG A 100 19.34 -2.02 -1.95
CA ARG A 100 18.51 -3.21 -2.06
C ARG A 100 17.24 -2.98 -2.89
N LEU A 101 16.60 -1.82 -2.73
CA LEU A 101 15.41 -1.45 -3.50
C LEU A 101 15.79 -1.03 -4.92
N TYR A 102 16.81 -0.19 -5.06
CA TYR A 102 17.22 0.38 -6.34
C TYR A 102 17.74 -0.69 -7.31
N LEU A 103 18.49 -1.68 -6.82
CA LEU A 103 18.97 -2.79 -7.65
C LEU A 103 17.83 -3.68 -8.17
N ASP A 104 16.75 -3.85 -7.40
CA ASP A 104 15.56 -4.54 -7.91
C ASP A 104 14.90 -3.76 -9.05
N VAL A 105 14.79 -2.44 -8.90
CA VAL A 105 14.21 -1.55 -9.93
C VAL A 105 15.05 -1.55 -11.20
N ILE A 106 16.37 -1.39 -11.09
CA ILE A 106 17.30 -1.46 -12.24
C ILE A 106 17.22 -2.83 -12.92
N CYS A 107 17.21 -3.91 -12.15
CA CYS A 107 17.11 -5.26 -12.70
C CYS A 107 15.87 -5.41 -13.58
N TYR A 108 14.68 -5.06 -13.08
CA TYR A 108 13.45 -5.16 -13.86
C TYR A 108 13.42 -4.18 -15.03
N SER A 109 13.91 -2.96 -14.83
CA SER A 109 13.98 -1.95 -15.89
C SER A 109 14.78 -2.46 -17.09
N ILE A 110 15.97 -3.02 -16.84
CA ILE A 110 16.85 -3.54 -17.89
C ILE A 110 16.30 -4.83 -18.50
N VAL A 111 15.85 -5.79 -17.67
CA VAL A 111 15.34 -7.08 -18.17
C VAL A 111 14.14 -6.88 -19.07
N VAL A 112 13.16 -6.09 -18.66
CA VAL A 112 11.97 -5.81 -19.48
C VAL A 112 12.37 -5.06 -20.75
N PHE A 113 13.26 -4.07 -20.67
CA PHE A 113 13.77 -3.36 -21.83
C PHE A 113 14.42 -4.32 -22.85
N VAL A 114 15.30 -5.22 -22.41
CA VAL A 114 15.99 -6.19 -23.28
C VAL A 114 15.01 -7.14 -23.94
N LEU A 115 13.99 -7.63 -23.21
CA LEU A 115 12.96 -8.48 -23.78
C LEU A 115 12.19 -7.77 -24.89
N PHE A 116 11.80 -6.51 -24.68
CA PHE A 116 11.10 -5.73 -25.72
C PHE A 116 12.03 -5.32 -26.87
N ALA A 117 13.31 -5.09 -26.62
CA ALA A 117 14.28 -4.85 -27.69
C ALA A 117 14.47 -6.08 -28.59
N ALA A 118 14.34 -7.28 -28.03
CA ALA A 118 14.43 -8.53 -28.80
C ALA A 118 13.13 -8.87 -29.55
N PHE A 119 11.97 -8.75 -28.89
CA PHE A 119 10.70 -9.29 -29.39
C PHE A 119 9.62 -8.24 -29.68
N GLY A 120 9.79 -7.00 -29.23
CA GLY A 120 8.81 -5.93 -29.31
C GLY A 120 9.40 -4.59 -29.78
N ARG A 121 10.26 -4.61 -30.81
CA ARG A 121 11.00 -3.43 -31.29
C ARG A 121 10.13 -2.25 -31.64
N GLN A 122 8.89 -2.47 -32.09
CA GLN A 122 7.92 -1.43 -32.39
C GLN A 122 7.56 -0.51 -31.20
N TYR A 123 7.82 -0.97 -29.97
CA TYR A 123 7.57 -0.19 -28.76
C TYR A 123 8.80 0.59 -28.26
N ILE A 124 9.98 0.40 -28.89
CA ILE A 124 11.24 1.01 -28.44
C ILE A 124 11.42 2.39 -29.03
N THR A 125 11.68 3.37 -28.17
CA THR A 125 12.05 4.75 -28.52
C THR A 125 13.34 5.14 -27.82
N LEU A 126 14.10 6.11 -28.36
CA LEU A 126 15.33 6.63 -27.74
C LEU A 126 15.08 7.12 -26.31
N LYS A 127 13.96 7.82 -26.10
CA LYS A 127 13.54 8.27 -24.76
C LYS A 127 13.35 7.11 -23.79
N LEU A 128 12.84 5.97 -24.27
CA LEU A 128 12.61 4.79 -23.45
C LEU A 128 13.92 4.10 -23.05
N ILE A 129 14.93 4.11 -23.93
CA ILE A 129 16.28 3.62 -23.62
C ILE A 129 16.82 4.39 -22.39
N LEU A 130 16.83 5.74 -22.47
CA LEU A 130 17.28 6.57 -21.36
C LEU A 130 16.50 6.33 -20.05
N LYS A 131 15.19 6.21 -20.16
CA LYS A 131 14.31 5.91 -19.02
C LYS A 131 14.64 4.56 -18.37
N SER A 132 14.97 3.54 -19.14
CA SER A 132 15.27 2.22 -18.64
C SER A 132 16.57 2.17 -17.81
N PHE A 133 17.55 2.99 -18.14
CA PHE A 133 18.81 3.10 -17.40
C PHE A 133 18.74 4.06 -16.20
N LEU A 134 17.83 5.02 -16.21
CA LEU A 134 17.68 6.04 -15.17
C LEU A 134 16.25 6.09 -14.60
N PRO A 135 15.74 4.96 -14.07
CA PRO A 135 14.32 4.83 -13.72
C PRO A 135 13.87 5.79 -12.62
N LEU A 136 14.75 6.20 -11.72
CA LEU A 136 14.44 7.14 -10.65
C LEU A 136 14.31 8.58 -11.18
N LEU A 137 15.24 9.02 -12.05
CA LEU A 137 15.25 10.38 -12.61
C LEU A 137 14.08 10.61 -13.56
N TYR A 138 13.72 9.61 -14.34
CA TYR A 138 12.59 9.69 -15.28
C TYR A 138 11.26 9.27 -14.69
N VAL A 139 11.23 8.94 -13.37
CA VAL A 139 10.01 8.60 -12.63
C VAL A 139 9.21 7.48 -13.32
N ASN A 140 9.91 6.42 -13.74
CA ASN A 140 9.27 5.29 -14.41
C ASN A 140 8.18 4.63 -13.56
N TRP A 141 8.39 4.60 -12.24
CA TRP A 141 7.44 4.13 -11.24
C TRP A 141 7.22 5.22 -10.20
N TRP A 142 6.15 5.98 -10.34
CA TRP A 142 5.85 7.11 -9.47
C TRP A 142 5.83 6.76 -7.97
N TYR A 143 5.27 5.59 -7.62
CA TYR A 143 5.22 5.13 -6.23
C TYR A 143 6.63 4.87 -5.68
N PHE A 144 7.50 4.20 -6.46
CA PHE A 144 8.88 3.98 -6.07
C PHE A 144 9.64 5.29 -5.86
N THR A 145 9.50 6.25 -6.77
CA THR A 145 10.12 7.58 -6.64
C THR A 145 9.67 8.29 -5.38
N THR A 146 8.35 8.31 -5.11
CA THR A 146 7.80 8.88 -3.88
C THR A 146 8.30 8.14 -2.63
N TYR A 147 8.35 6.81 -2.68
CA TYR A 147 8.91 5.99 -1.61
C TYR A 147 10.37 6.37 -1.28
N VAL A 148 11.21 6.54 -2.31
CA VAL A 148 12.62 6.95 -2.15
C VAL A 148 12.71 8.36 -1.56
N ILE A 149 11.91 9.31 -2.03
CA ILE A 149 11.90 10.68 -1.48
C ILE A 149 11.57 10.64 0.02
N ILE A 150 10.47 9.98 0.42
CA ILE A 150 10.09 9.88 1.84
C ILE A 150 11.16 9.13 2.64
N MET A 151 11.77 8.08 2.09
CA MET A 151 12.83 7.32 2.74
C MET A 151 14.08 8.20 2.99
N LEU A 152 14.45 9.06 2.04
CA LEU A 152 15.57 9.99 2.19
C LEU A 152 15.30 11.03 3.29
N PHE A 153 14.08 11.53 3.37
CA PHE A 153 13.67 12.50 4.42
C PHE A 153 13.31 11.85 5.76
N SER A 154 13.16 10.53 5.81
CA SER A 154 12.72 9.82 7.02
C SER A 154 13.59 10.04 8.27
N PRO A 155 14.92 10.27 8.21
CA PRO A 155 15.69 10.52 9.43
C PRO A 155 15.23 11.77 10.20
N TRP A 156 14.99 12.87 9.47
CA TRP A 156 14.51 14.13 10.07
C TRP A 156 13.04 14.05 10.44
N LEU A 157 12.22 13.50 9.54
CA LEU A 157 10.80 13.30 9.75
C LEU A 157 10.54 12.43 10.99
N ASN A 158 11.21 11.29 11.09
CA ASN A 158 11.03 10.38 12.21
C ASN A 158 11.50 10.99 13.55
N LYS A 159 12.56 11.81 13.52
CA LYS A 159 13.01 12.54 14.70
C LYS A 159 11.93 13.52 15.17
N MET A 160 11.37 14.29 14.26
CA MET A 160 10.26 15.21 14.55
C MET A 160 9.04 14.45 15.09
N LEU A 161 8.57 13.41 14.39
CA LEU A 161 7.38 12.67 14.79
C LEU A 161 7.52 11.97 16.15
N LYS A 162 8.73 11.49 16.48
CA LYS A 162 9.03 10.86 17.78
C LYS A 162 9.17 11.85 18.95
N SER A 163 9.40 13.13 18.67
CA SER A 163 9.47 14.17 19.70
C SER A 163 8.10 14.70 20.12
N LEU A 164 7.05 14.47 19.33
CA LEU A 164 5.70 14.92 19.62
C LEU A 164 5.08 14.11 20.75
N GLU A 165 4.32 14.78 21.62
CA GLU A 165 3.41 14.12 22.55
C GLU A 165 2.16 13.61 21.81
N ILE A 166 1.41 12.70 22.44
CA ILE A 166 0.27 12.04 21.79
C ILE A 166 -0.80 13.04 21.29
N ASP A 167 -1.05 14.10 22.04
CA ASP A 167 -2.10 15.07 21.67
C ASP A 167 -1.61 16.04 20.59
N GLU A 168 -0.32 16.41 20.61
CA GLU A 168 0.32 17.15 19.51
C GLU A 168 0.31 16.35 18.22
N TYR A 169 0.62 15.05 18.32
CA TYR A 169 0.60 14.16 17.15
C TYR A 169 -0.81 14.01 16.57
N LYS A 170 -1.82 13.82 17.42
CA LYS A 170 -3.22 13.78 16.97
C LYS A 170 -3.63 15.07 16.29
N LYS A 171 -3.25 16.22 16.85
CA LYS A 171 -3.49 17.53 16.24
C LYS A 171 -2.84 17.62 14.87
N LEU A 172 -1.57 17.23 14.74
CA LEU A 172 -0.88 17.18 13.45
C LEU A 172 -1.65 16.33 12.42
N ILE A 173 -2.15 15.13 12.80
CA ILE A 173 -2.95 14.30 11.89
C ILE A 173 -4.24 15.01 11.49
N VAL A 174 -4.94 15.63 12.43
CA VAL A 174 -6.17 16.37 12.15
C VAL A 174 -5.90 17.52 11.17
N ASP A 175 -4.86 18.31 11.43
CA ASP A 175 -4.45 19.44 10.58
C ASP A 175 -4.12 18.96 9.15
N LEU A 176 -3.36 17.87 9.02
CA LEU A 176 -3.03 17.27 7.71
C LEU A 176 -4.27 16.73 6.99
N VAL A 177 -5.18 16.07 7.69
CA VAL A 177 -6.44 15.56 7.10
C VAL A 177 -7.35 16.71 6.70
N VAL A 178 -7.48 17.75 7.53
CA VAL A 178 -8.30 18.93 7.19
C VAL A 178 -7.72 19.65 5.98
N VAL A 179 -6.41 19.93 5.98
CA VAL A 179 -5.77 20.70 4.90
C VAL A 179 -5.68 19.91 3.60
N PHE A 180 -5.28 18.65 3.63
CA PHE A 180 -4.96 17.88 2.42
C PHE A 180 -6.02 16.86 2.01
N THR A 181 -6.96 16.53 2.88
CA THR A 181 -8.05 15.61 2.57
C THR A 181 -9.37 16.35 2.42
N VAL A 182 -9.82 17.06 3.46
CA VAL A 182 -11.12 17.73 3.47
C VAL A 182 -11.13 18.95 2.56
N SER A 183 -10.11 19.82 2.62
CA SER A 183 -10.07 21.03 1.80
C SER A 183 -9.99 20.71 0.32
N ARG A 184 -9.16 19.71 -0.06
CA ARG A 184 -9.10 19.27 -1.45
C ARG A 184 -10.45 18.75 -1.93
N PHE A 185 -11.15 17.99 -1.11
CA PHE A 185 -12.48 17.49 -1.42
C PHE A 185 -13.49 18.63 -1.58
N ALA A 186 -13.40 19.67 -0.75
CA ALA A 186 -14.29 20.84 -0.81
C ALA A 186 -14.02 21.73 -2.03
N TYR A 187 -12.75 21.96 -2.39
CA TYR A 187 -12.35 22.92 -3.43
C TYR A 187 -11.98 22.30 -4.79
N GLY A 188 -12.11 20.99 -4.93
CA GLY A 188 -12.13 20.25 -6.21
C GLY A 188 -10.85 20.22 -7.03
N SER A 189 -9.94 21.18 -6.92
CA SER A 189 -8.83 21.28 -7.85
C SER A 189 -7.57 22.02 -7.37
N LEU A 190 -7.39 22.20 -6.07
CA LEU A 190 -6.12 22.76 -5.58
C LEU A 190 -4.90 21.95 -6.06
N SER A 191 -5.11 20.67 -6.40
CA SER A 191 -4.05 19.82 -6.93
C SER A 191 -3.80 20.00 -8.43
N ASP A 192 -4.77 20.45 -9.20
CA ASP A 192 -4.54 20.71 -10.64
C ASP A 192 -3.65 21.92 -10.82
N SER A 193 -3.69 22.87 -9.88
CA SER A 193 -2.78 24.03 -9.84
C SER A 193 -1.38 23.69 -9.33
N PHE A 194 -1.24 22.61 -8.52
CA PHE A 194 0.04 22.03 -8.09
C PHE A 194 0.41 20.77 -8.87
N SER A 195 -0.13 20.60 -10.07
CA SER A 195 -0.04 19.40 -10.91
C SER A 195 1.34 19.10 -11.51
N GLY A 196 2.38 19.75 -11.02
CA GLY A 196 3.72 19.20 -11.15
C GLY A 196 3.71 17.81 -10.47
N PHE A 197 3.98 16.76 -11.24
CA PHE A 197 3.96 15.34 -10.86
C PHE A 197 4.45 15.05 -9.42
N ALA A 198 5.47 15.76 -8.93
CA ALA A 198 6.10 15.47 -7.64
C ALA A 198 5.24 15.90 -6.44
N PHE A 199 4.65 17.07 -6.48
CA PHE A 199 3.96 17.62 -5.31
C PHE A 199 2.55 17.08 -5.14
N GLY A 200 1.79 16.91 -6.22
CA GLY A 200 0.40 16.43 -6.16
C GLY A 200 0.27 15.01 -5.59
N LYS A 201 1.27 14.15 -5.79
CA LYS A 201 1.27 12.77 -5.26
C LYS A 201 2.07 12.62 -3.97
N LEU A 202 3.07 13.45 -3.72
CA LEU A 202 3.93 13.37 -2.55
C LEU A 202 3.18 13.70 -1.25
N ILE A 203 2.36 14.73 -1.26
CA ILE A 203 1.62 15.20 -0.08
C ILE A 203 0.68 14.14 0.50
N PRO A 204 -0.24 13.51 -0.29
CA PRO A 204 -1.09 12.46 0.26
C PRO A 204 -0.29 11.23 0.72
N CYS A 205 0.84 10.93 0.07
CA CYS A 205 1.73 9.87 0.52
C CYS A 205 2.36 10.18 1.88
N PHE A 206 2.77 11.43 2.09
CA PHE A 206 3.30 11.91 3.36
C PHE A 206 2.24 11.85 4.48
N ASN A 207 1.01 12.25 4.19
CA ASN A 207 -0.10 12.17 5.15
C ASN A 207 -0.33 10.73 5.63
N LEU A 208 -0.44 9.77 4.71
CA LEU A 208 -0.61 8.36 5.06
C LEU A 208 0.63 7.78 5.79
N TYR A 209 1.84 8.25 5.46
CA TYR A 209 3.04 7.90 6.21
C TYR A 209 2.93 8.34 7.68
N VAL A 210 2.53 9.59 7.94
CA VAL A 210 2.37 10.14 9.30
C VAL A 210 1.32 9.35 10.08
N ILE A 211 0.20 9.00 9.46
CA ILE A 211 -0.84 8.15 10.09
C ILE A 211 -0.28 6.76 10.42
N GLY A 212 0.47 6.13 9.50
CA GLY A 212 1.10 4.84 9.74
C GLY A 212 2.11 4.86 10.89
N ALA A 213 2.94 5.89 10.95
CA ALA A 213 3.89 6.12 12.04
C ALA A 213 3.21 6.32 13.39
N TYR A 214 2.09 7.07 13.43
CA TYR A 214 1.25 7.20 14.62
C TYR A 214 0.77 5.85 15.15
N LEU A 215 0.26 5.00 14.25
CA LEU A 215 -0.23 3.67 14.64
C LEU A 215 0.88 2.81 15.24
N LYS A 216 2.11 2.91 14.77
CA LYS A 216 3.26 2.21 15.35
C LYS A 216 3.63 2.74 16.72
N LEU A 217 3.71 4.05 16.88
CA LEU A 217 4.20 4.68 18.10
C LEU A 217 3.20 4.57 19.26
N TRP A 218 1.89 4.65 18.96
CA TRP A 218 0.88 4.85 20.00
C TRP A 218 -0.18 3.73 20.09
N HIS A 219 -0.32 2.92 19.07
CA HIS A 219 -1.35 1.88 19.05
C HIS A 219 -0.79 0.46 19.29
N ASP A 220 0.45 0.20 18.89
CA ASP A 220 1.10 -1.13 18.96
C ASP A 220 1.89 -1.33 20.28
N GLN A 221 2.00 -0.30 21.13
CA GLN A 221 2.68 -0.42 22.41
C GLN A 221 1.71 -1.00 23.46
N PRO A 222 2.04 -2.10 24.15
CA PRO A 222 1.39 -2.42 25.40
C PRO A 222 1.62 -1.21 26.32
N HIS A 223 0.55 -0.71 26.96
CA HIS A 223 0.53 0.49 27.77
C HIS A 223 1.70 0.57 28.78
N ILE A 224 2.87 0.92 28.32
CA ILE A 224 3.96 1.38 29.15
C ILE A 224 3.68 2.87 29.32
N THR A 225 3.01 3.20 30.42
CA THR A 225 2.81 4.54 30.93
C THR A 225 4.16 5.25 31.04
N ARG A 226 4.51 6.02 30.00
CA ARG A 226 5.46 7.12 30.15
C ARG A 226 4.72 8.28 30.80
N GLY A 227 4.90 8.41 32.11
CA GLY A 227 4.28 9.48 32.90
C GLY A 227 2.86 9.12 33.36
N GLY A 228 2.67 8.98 34.66
CA GLY A 228 1.45 8.53 35.34
C GLY A 228 0.22 9.43 35.08
N TYR A 229 -0.42 9.24 33.94
CA TYR A 229 -1.77 9.71 33.69
C TYR A 229 -2.66 8.50 33.48
N GLN A 230 -3.22 8.03 34.57
CA GLN A 230 -4.40 7.17 34.59
C GLN A 230 -5.57 8.04 34.12
N SER A 231 -5.78 8.16 32.78
CA SER A 231 -7.05 8.66 32.30
C SER A 231 -8.11 7.63 32.64
N SER A 232 -8.90 7.91 33.67
CA SER A 232 -10.16 7.25 33.94
C SER A 232 -11.02 7.35 32.68
N ILE A 233 -11.03 6.27 31.88
CA ILE A 233 -11.91 6.13 30.72
C ILE A 233 -13.31 6.06 31.25
N ASN A 234 -14.04 7.16 31.25
CA ASN A 234 -15.49 7.18 31.37
C ASN A 234 -16.04 6.35 30.20
N CYS A 235 -16.28 5.07 30.46
CA CYS A 235 -16.88 4.15 29.52
C CYS A 235 -18.30 4.62 29.23
N SER A 236 -18.53 5.28 28.07
CA SER A 236 -19.87 5.69 27.71
C SER A 236 -20.77 4.46 27.61
N ARG A 237 -22.09 4.62 27.89
CA ARG A 237 -23.10 3.56 27.74
C ARG A 237 -23.02 2.87 26.36
N PHE A 238 -22.61 3.62 25.36
CA PHE A 238 -22.41 3.13 24.00
C PHE A 238 -21.22 2.15 23.89
N GLN A 239 -20.10 2.44 24.56
CA GLN A 239 -18.94 1.53 24.60
C GLN A 239 -19.25 0.24 25.39
N PHE A 240 -20.08 0.34 26.44
CA PHE A 240 -20.55 -0.82 27.19
C PHE A 240 -21.47 -1.73 26.34
N LEU A 241 -22.36 -1.14 25.56
CA LEU A 241 -23.21 -1.89 24.62
C LEU A 241 -22.39 -2.56 23.51
N LEU A 242 -21.39 -1.88 22.95
CA LEU A 242 -20.48 -2.44 21.95
C LEU A 242 -19.66 -3.59 22.52
N HIS A 243 -19.19 -3.49 23.77
CA HIS A 243 -18.45 -4.56 24.43
C HIS A 243 -19.35 -5.79 24.71
N LYS A 244 -20.62 -5.56 25.04
CA LYS A 244 -21.59 -6.63 25.29
C LYS A 244 -22.01 -7.37 24.01
N VAL A 245 -22.10 -6.64 22.89
CA VAL A 245 -22.50 -7.21 21.58
C VAL A 245 -21.34 -7.92 20.87
N PHE A 246 -20.11 -7.44 21.02
CA PHE A 246 -18.97 -7.89 20.22
C PHE A 246 -17.87 -8.65 20.99
N GLY A 247 -17.95 -8.78 22.33
CA GLY A 247 -16.97 -9.50 23.17
C GLY A 247 -15.55 -8.92 23.10
N ALA A 248 -14.56 -9.71 23.52
CA ALA A 248 -13.15 -9.32 23.48
C ALA A 248 -12.65 -9.06 22.04
N ASP A 249 -13.21 -9.73 21.04
CA ASP A 249 -12.95 -9.52 19.59
C ASP A 249 -13.74 -8.36 19.01
N GLY A 250 -14.51 -7.65 19.79
CA GLY A 250 -15.43 -6.59 19.34
C GLY A 250 -14.71 -5.42 18.62
N LYS A 251 -13.45 -5.15 18.98
CA LYS A 251 -12.65 -4.10 18.32
C LYS A 251 -12.32 -4.45 16.87
N VAL A 252 -11.97 -5.71 16.58
CA VAL A 252 -11.68 -6.16 15.22
C VAL A 252 -12.96 -6.21 14.39
N LYS A 253 -14.04 -6.78 14.90
CA LYS A 253 -15.35 -6.82 14.22
C LYS A 253 -15.87 -5.43 13.90
N LYS A 254 -15.71 -4.47 14.82
CA LYS A 254 -16.03 -3.06 14.59
C LYS A 254 -15.25 -2.48 13.40
N ASN A 255 -13.93 -2.70 13.34
CA ASN A 255 -13.11 -2.18 12.26
C ASN A 255 -13.44 -2.86 10.91
N ILE A 256 -13.77 -4.16 10.90
CA ILE A 256 -14.29 -4.85 9.72
C ILE A 256 -15.60 -4.21 9.26
N LEU A 257 -16.53 -4.00 10.16
CA LEU A 257 -17.82 -3.35 9.84
C LEU A 257 -17.61 -1.94 9.28
N LEU A 258 -16.76 -1.12 9.90
CA LEU A 258 -16.48 0.24 9.46
C LEU A 258 -15.79 0.27 8.09
N SER A 259 -14.81 -0.60 7.85
CA SER A 259 -14.17 -0.71 6.53
C SER A 259 -15.15 -1.17 5.46
N THR A 260 -16.06 -2.11 5.79
CA THR A 260 -17.10 -2.57 4.86
C THR A 260 -18.09 -1.44 4.54
N ILE A 261 -18.58 -0.71 5.55
CA ILE A 261 -19.45 0.45 5.34
C ILE A 261 -18.74 1.52 4.49
N GLY A 262 -17.47 1.81 4.79
CA GLY A 262 -16.65 2.74 4.01
C GLY A 262 -16.54 2.33 2.54
N LEU A 263 -16.27 1.04 2.27
CA LEU A 263 -16.21 0.50 0.92
C LEU A 263 -17.56 0.59 0.20
N LEU A 264 -18.66 0.24 0.86
CA LEU A 264 -20.01 0.33 0.29
C LEU A 264 -20.38 1.78 -0.04
N LEU A 265 -20.09 2.73 0.86
CA LEU A 265 -20.31 4.15 0.61
C LEU A 265 -19.45 4.66 -0.55
N TYR A 266 -18.19 4.26 -0.63
CA TYR A 266 -17.29 4.66 -1.70
C TYR A 266 -17.75 4.14 -3.07
N VAL A 267 -18.09 2.85 -3.16
CA VAL A 267 -18.66 2.26 -4.38
C VAL A 267 -20.02 2.86 -4.70
N GLY A 268 -20.86 3.11 -3.69
CA GLY A 268 -22.18 3.73 -3.85
C GLY A 268 -22.10 5.14 -4.43
N ILE A 269 -21.18 5.98 -3.94
CA ILE A 269 -20.97 7.33 -4.49
C ILE A 269 -20.50 7.28 -5.93
N ILE A 270 -19.52 6.44 -6.26
CA ILE A 270 -19.05 6.24 -7.64
C ILE A 270 -20.23 5.84 -8.53
N GLY A 271 -21.02 4.85 -8.09
CA GLY A 271 -22.20 4.38 -8.82
C GLY A 271 -23.24 5.46 -9.00
N THR A 272 -23.53 6.24 -7.96
CA THR A 272 -24.50 7.33 -8.01
C THR A 272 -24.11 8.42 -9.00
N VAL A 273 -22.83 8.81 -9.04
CA VAL A 273 -22.33 9.82 -9.99
C VAL A 273 -22.47 9.34 -11.43
N ILE A 274 -22.13 8.08 -11.71
CA ILE A 274 -22.28 7.49 -13.03
C ILE A 274 -23.75 7.41 -13.42
N PHE A 275 -24.63 6.94 -12.50
CA PHE A 275 -26.05 6.87 -12.73
C PHE A 275 -26.68 8.24 -12.97
N ALA A 276 -26.36 9.25 -12.16
CA ALA A 276 -26.85 10.61 -12.31
C ALA A 276 -26.43 11.21 -13.66
N GLY A 277 -25.18 11.01 -14.07
CA GLY A 277 -24.68 11.46 -15.37
C GLY A 277 -25.43 10.81 -16.55
N HIS A 278 -25.72 9.52 -16.44
CA HIS A 278 -26.54 8.82 -17.44
C HIS A 278 -27.99 9.31 -17.46
N PHE A 279 -28.63 9.41 -16.28
CA PHE A 279 -30.02 9.85 -16.15
C PHE A 279 -30.25 11.27 -16.69
N LEU A 280 -29.27 12.17 -16.44
CA LEU A 280 -29.29 13.54 -16.92
C LEU A 280 -28.76 13.70 -18.36
N ASN A 281 -28.32 12.60 -18.98
CA ASN A 281 -27.67 12.57 -20.30
C ASN A 281 -26.45 13.49 -20.41
N VAL A 282 -25.62 13.54 -19.35
CA VAL A 282 -24.42 14.37 -19.24
C VAL A 282 -23.17 13.48 -19.07
N GLU A 283 -22.50 13.15 -20.20
CA GLU A 283 -21.30 12.30 -20.19
C GLU A 283 -20.18 12.86 -19.27
N LYS A 284 -19.97 14.18 -19.28
CA LYS A 284 -19.01 14.83 -18.39
C LYS A 284 -19.27 14.57 -16.91
N LEU A 285 -20.54 14.42 -16.51
CA LEU A 285 -20.90 14.11 -15.14
C LEU A 285 -20.55 12.65 -14.81
N MET A 286 -20.79 11.71 -15.74
CA MET A 286 -20.36 10.32 -15.55
C MET A 286 -18.86 10.20 -15.29
N GLN A 287 -18.02 11.05 -15.88
CA GLN A 287 -16.58 11.05 -15.68
C GLN A 287 -16.14 11.66 -14.33
N LYS A 288 -17.01 12.45 -13.67
CA LYS A 288 -16.72 13.09 -12.39
C LYS A 288 -16.58 12.11 -11.21
N TYR A 289 -16.90 10.82 -11.37
CA TYR A 289 -16.54 9.81 -10.36
C TYR A 289 -15.04 9.81 -10.07
N SER A 290 -14.20 10.15 -11.04
CA SER A 290 -12.73 10.23 -10.88
C SER A 290 -12.30 11.23 -9.80
N TYR A 291 -13.12 12.22 -9.49
CA TYR A 291 -12.92 13.14 -8.39
C TYR A 291 -12.81 12.44 -7.03
N PHE A 292 -13.54 11.34 -6.84
CA PHE A 292 -13.50 10.54 -5.62
C PHE A 292 -12.37 9.51 -5.65
N VAL A 293 -11.84 9.17 -6.84
CA VAL A 293 -10.83 8.14 -7.08
C VAL A 293 -9.42 8.75 -7.00
N VAL A 294 -9.10 9.31 -5.85
CA VAL A 294 -7.81 9.94 -5.55
C VAL A 294 -7.34 9.50 -4.18
N LEU A 295 -6.01 9.47 -3.97
CA LEU A 295 -5.40 8.96 -2.75
C LEU A 295 -5.80 9.77 -1.50
N GLU A 296 -6.00 11.07 -1.66
CA GLU A 296 -6.44 11.99 -0.62
C GLU A 296 -7.96 12.00 -0.40
N SER A 297 -8.73 11.19 -1.11
CA SER A 297 -10.17 11.05 -0.84
C SER A 297 -10.42 10.65 0.63
N PRO A 298 -11.34 11.33 1.35
CA PRO A 298 -11.68 10.96 2.73
C PRO A 298 -12.11 9.50 2.85
N PHE A 299 -12.78 8.97 1.83
CA PHE A 299 -13.20 7.57 1.77
C PHE A 299 -11.99 6.65 1.71
N VAL A 300 -11.01 6.95 0.85
CA VAL A 300 -9.79 6.15 0.73
C VAL A 300 -8.99 6.17 2.04
N VAL A 301 -8.75 7.35 2.62
CA VAL A 301 -8.03 7.50 3.89
C VAL A 301 -8.73 6.72 5.01
N PHE A 302 -10.05 6.83 5.13
CA PHE A 302 -10.83 6.11 6.12
C PHE A 302 -10.78 4.59 5.93
N ILE A 303 -11.02 4.09 4.71
CA ILE A 303 -10.99 2.65 4.41
C ILE A 303 -9.60 2.07 4.69
N VAL A 304 -8.55 2.73 4.24
CA VAL A 304 -7.16 2.29 4.45
C VAL A 304 -6.82 2.22 5.94
N TYR A 305 -7.21 3.23 6.70
CA TYR A 305 -7.03 3.27 8.16
C TYR A 305 -7.74 2.10 8.85
N GLU A 306 -9.01 1.86 8.55
CA GLU A 306 -9.80 0.79 9.17
C GLU A 306 -9.30 -0.60 8.77
N LEU A 307 -8.96 -0.84 7.49
CA LEU A 307 -8.38 -2.11 7.05
C LEU A 307 -7.03 -2.39 7.73
N PHE A 308 -6.22 -1.36 7.93
CA PHE A 308 -4.96 -1.54 8.63
C PHE A 308 -5.18 -1.82 10.12
N LEU A 309 -6.14 -1.17 10.77
CA LEU A 309 -6.54 -1.49 12.14
C LEU A 309 -7.02 -2.95 12.27
N VAL A 310 -7.74 -3.48 11.29
CA VAL A 310 -8.09 -4.91 11.26
C VAL A 310 -6.83 -5.76 11.30
N ALA A 311 -5.83 -5.46 10.47
CA ALA A 311 -4.61 -6.25 10.39
C ALA A 311 -3.79 -6.22 11.69
N ILE A 312 -3.62 -5.04 12.32
CA ILE A 312 -2.79 -4.92 13.54
C ILE A 312 -3.51 -5.35 14.83
N LYS A 313 -4.85 -5.29 14.87
CA LYS A 313 -5.64 -5.71 16.04
C LYS A 313 -6.05 -7.18 15.99
N SER A 314 -6.01 -7.82 14.83
CA SER A 314 -6.27 -9.26 14.71
C SER A 314 -5.21 -10.06 15.42
N LYS A 315 -5.60 -11.24 15.96
CA LYS A 315 -4.66 -12.16 16.59
C LYS A 315 -3.48 -12.42 15.65
N PRO A 316 -2.25 -12.13 16.07
CA PRO A 316 -1.08 -12.37 15.24
C PRO A 316 -0.96 -13.84 14.86
N PHE A 317 -0.65 -14.11 13.61
CA PHE A 317 -0.31 -15.45 13.15
C PHE A 317 0.91 -15.41 12.23
N PHE A 318 1.53 -16.56 12.06
CA PHE A 318 2.71 -16.73 11.22
C PHE A 318 2.49 -17.86 10.22
N THR A 319 2.57 -17.53 8.94
CA THR A 319 2.49 -18.51 7.85
C THR A 319 3.61 -18.23 6.86
N PRO A 320 4.63 -19.13 6.74
CA PRO A 320 5.77 -18.94 5.83
C PRO A 320 5.35 -18.70 4.38
N PHE A 321 4.30 -19.38 3.94
CA PHE A 321 3.76 -19.24 2.59
C PHE A 321 3.25 -17.81 2.32
N ILE A 322 2.41 -17.25 3.20
CA ILE A 322 1.89 -15.88 3.07
C ILE A 322 3.06 -14.88 3.06
N ASN A 323 4.01 -15.03 4.00
CA ASN A 323 5.16 -14.14 4.10
C ASN A 323 6.06 -14.22 2.87
N LYS A 324 6.19 -15.42 2.27
CA LYS A 324 6.96 -15.62 1.04
C LYS A 324 6.27 -14.97 -0.16
N VAL A 325 4.96 -15.17 -0.34
CA VAL A 325 4.18 -14.53 -1.41
C VAL A 325 4.20 -13.01 -1.26
N ALA A 326 3.98 -12.49 -0.05
CA ALA A 326 4.02 -11.05 0.21
C ALA A 326 5.39 -10.41 -0.09
N SER A 327 6.48 -11.17 0.01
CA SER A 327 7.82 -10.68 -0.36
C SER A 327 7.98 -10.37 -1.84
N SER A 328 7.11 -10.90 -2.70
CA SER A 328 7.12 -10.64 -4.15
C SER A 328 6.28 -9.43 -4.57
N THR A 329 5.50 -8.83 -3.67
CA THR A 329 4.58 -7.73 -4.04
C THR A 329 5.27 -6.56 -4.71
N PHE A 330 6.48 -6.18 -4.27
CA PHE A 330 7.25 -5.13 -4.92
C PHE A 330 7.70 -5.52 -6.34
N GLY A 331 8.15 -6.76 -6.54
CA GLY A 331 8.49 -7.28 -7.87
C GLY A 331 7.27 -7.36 -8.79
N ILE A 332 6.12 -7.79 -8.28
CA ILE A 332 4.85 -7.79 -9.04
C ILE A 332 4.56 -6.37 -9.56
N TYR A 333 4.66 -5.34 -8.68
CA TYR A 333 4.49 -3.95 -9.07
C TYR A 333 5.46 -3.53 -10.17
N LEU A 334 6.74 -3.84 -10.03
CA LEU A 334 7.78 -3.46 -11.00
C LEU A 334 7.57 -4.11 -12.37
N ILE A 335 7.03 -5.33 -12.42
CA ILE A 335 6.79 -6.04 -13.68
C ILE A 335 5.57 -5.48 -14.40
N HIS A 336 4.38 -5.53 -13.77
CA HIS A 336 3.14 -5.21 -14.50
C HIS A 336 2.94 -3.72 -14.77
N GLU A 337 3.56 -2.83 -13.98
CA GLU A 337 3.50 -1.38 -14.14
C GLU A 337 4.71 -0.79 -14.89
N HIS A 338 5.60 -1.64 -15.37
CA HIS A 338 6.67 -1.17 -16.28
C HIS A 338 6.04 -0.55 -17.53
N GLN A 339 6.57 0.61 -17.98
CA GLN A 339 5.96 1.39 -19.08
C GLN A 339 5.69 0.55 -20.35
N LEU A 340 6.60 -0.37 -20.71
CA LEU A 340 6.41 -1.28 -21.85
C LEU A 340 5.36 -2.36 -21.55
N MET A 341 5.35 -2.88 -20.32
CA MET A 341 4.36 -3.88 -19.93
C MET A 341 2.96 -3.27 -19.84
N ALA A 342 2.81 -2.06 -19.33
CA ALA A 342 1.51 -1.40 -19.21
C ALA A 342 0.79 -1.23 -20.57
N VAL A 343 1.53 -0.90 -21.63
CA VAL A 343 0.95 -0.75 -22.98
C VAL A 343 0.78 -2.07 -23.72
N TRP A 344 1.38 -3.16 -23.27
CA TRP A 344 1.32 -4.46 -23.92
C TRP A 344 0.48 -5.49 -23.16
N LEU A 345 0.64 -5.59 -21.85
CA LEU A 345 0.05 -6.66 -21.04
C LEU A 345 -1.47 -6.68 -21.12
N PHE A 346 -2.13 -5.59 -20.74
CA PHE A 346 -3.59 -5.54 -20.67
C PHE A 346 -4.23 -5.34 -22.05
N PRO A 347 -3.80 -4.37 -22.88
CA PRO A 347 -4.47 -4.13 -24.17
C PRO A 347 -4.13 -5.17 -25.25
N VAL A 348 -2.89 -5.65 -25.31
CA VAL A 348 -2.45 -6.54 -26.40
C VAL A 348 -2.54 -8.02 -25.98
N LEU A 349 -1.89 -8.40 -24.86
CA LEU A 349 -1.87 -9.82 -24.45
C LEU A 349 -3.21 -10.27 -23.89
N LEU A 350 -3.83 -9.47 -23.01
CA LEU A 350 -5.09 -9.80 -22.35
C LEU A 350 -6.33 -9.24 -23.06
N LYS A 351 -6.15 -8.46 -24.13
CA LYS A 351 -7.19 -7.96 -25.04
C LYS A 351 -8.36 -7.25 -24.32
N ASN A 352 -8.08 -6.54 -23.23
CA ASN A 352 -9.11 -5.91 -22.42
C ASN A 352 -9.95 -4.89 -23.21
N VAL A 353 -9.35 -4.20 -24.19
CA VAL A 353 -10.04 -3.23 -25.07
C VAL A 353 -11.06 -3.93 -25.97
N GLU A 354 -10.66 -5.04 -26.61
CA GLU A 354 -11.55 -5.85 -27.47
C GLU A 354 -12.71 -6.45 -26.65
N LEU A 355 -12.43 -6.85 -25.41
CA LEU A 355 -13.41 -7.48 -24.53
C LEU A 355 -14.37 -6.50 -23.88
N TYR A 356 -14.04 -5.19 -23.84
CA TYR A 356 -14.77 -4.20 -23.05
C TYR A 356 -16.26 -4.14 -23.39
N GLN A 357 -16.65 -4.20 -24.66
CA GLN A 357 -18.05 -4.17 -25.11
C GLN A 357 -18.76 -5.52 -25.02
N THR A 358 -18.10 -6.56 -24.49
CA THR A 358 -18.63 -7.92 -24.43
C THR A 358 -19.04 -8.29 -22.99
N LYS A 359 -19.85 -9.34 -22.88
CA LYS A 359 -20.19 -9.96 -21.57
C LYS A 359 -19.00 -10.61 -20.88
N TRP A 360 -17.89 -10.82 -21.59
CA TRP A 360 -16.68 -11.44 -21.07
C TRP A 360 -15.73 -10.47 -20.38
N PHE A 361 -15.98 -9.18 -20.45
CA PHE A 361 -15.10 -8.17 -19.85
C PHE A 361 -14.88 -8.40 -18.34
N ILE A 362 -15.97 -8.52 -17.57
CA ILE A 362 -15.88 -8.70 -16.11
C ILE A 362 -15.20 -10.03 -15.72
N PRO A 363 -15.61 -11.20 -16.26
CA PRO A 363 -14.92 -12.46 -15.99
C PRO A 363 -13.44 -12.43 -16.38
N SER A 364 -13.12 -11.86 -17.54
CA SER A 364 -11.75 -11.71 -18.03
C SER A 364 -10.91 -10.82 -17.11
N ALA A 365 -11.47 -9.70 -16.62
CA ALA A 365 -10.80 -8.80 -15.69
C ALA A 365 -10.41 -9.52 -14.40
N ILE A 366 -11.34 -10.25 -13.78
CA ILE A 366 -11.09 -11.00 -12.55
C ILE A 366 -10.02 -12.07 -12.79
N ALA A 367 -10.14 -12.86 -13.85
CA ALA A 367 -9.16 -13.88 -14.22
C ALA A 367 -7.77 -13.27 -14.47
N SER A 368 -7.71 -12.15 -15.22
CA SER A 368 -6.46 -11.45 -15.53
C SER A 368 -5.74 -10.97 -14.29
N VAL A 369 -6.45 -10.39 -13.33
CA VAL A 369 -5.85 -9.92 -12.06
C VAL A 369 -5.19 -11.08 -11.31
N VAL A 370 -5.87 -12.23 -11.22
CA VAL A 370 -5.33 -13.43 -10.56
C VAL A 370 -4.13 -13.98 -11.32
N VAL A 371 -4.22 -14.11 -12.64
CA VAL A 371 -3.13 -14.64 -13.48
C VAL A 371 -1.91 -13.73 -13.42
N VAL A 372 -2.08 -12.41 -13.55
CA VAL A 372 -0.97 -11.45 -13.48
C VAL A 372 -0.30 -11.52 -12.10
N PHE A 373 -1.09 -11.57 -11.01
CA PHE A 373 -0.54 -11.73 -9.67
C PHE A 373 0.30 -13.00 -9.55
N ILE A 374 -0.21 -14.14 -9.96
CA ILE A 374 0.48 -15.43 -9.83
C ILE A 374 1.74 -15.46 -10.69
N VAL A 375 1.65 -15.09 -11.98
CA VAL A 375 2.78 -15.12 -12.91
C VAL A 375 3.90 -14.17 -12.46
N CYS A 376 3.57 -12.91 -12.15
CA CYS A 376 4.55 -11.94 -11.67
C CYS A 376 5.15 -12.35 -10.30
N SER A 377 4.35 -12.98 -9.42
CA SER A 377 4.85 -13.51 -8.15
C SER A 377 5.88 -14.62 -8.38
N ILE A 378 5.59 -15.58 -9.26
CA ILE A 378 6.53 -16.66 -9.61
C ILE A 378 7.82 -16.08 -10.20
N ILE A 379 7.72 -15.17 -11.15
CA ILE A 379 8.89 -14.51 -11.77
C ILE A 379 9.76 -13.84 -10.70
N ASP A 380 9.15 -13.07 -9.79
CA ASP A 380 9.92 -12.38 -8.75
C ASP A 380 10.52 -13.33 -7.72
N LEU A 381 9.81 -14.38 -7.32
CA LEU A 381 10.34 -15.40 -6.40
C LEU A 381 11.51 -16.17 -7.02
N LEU A 382 11.47 -16.46 -8.32
CA LEU A 382 12.60 -17.03 -9.06
C LEU A 382 13.77 -16.07 -9.11
N ARG A 383 13.54 -14.79 -9.44
CA ARG A 383 14.58 -13.75 -9.41
C ARG A 383 15.22 -13.65 -8.03
N GLN A 384 14.43 -13.61 -6.96
CA GLN A 384 14.96 -13.59 -5.59
C GLN A 384 15.86 -14.78 -5.30
N LYS A 385 15.47 -16.00 -5.73
CA LYS A 385 16.28 -17.21 -5.54
C LYS A 385 17.59 -17.18 -6.35
N LEU A 386 17.54 -16.70 -7.59
CA LEU A 386 18.69 -16.72 -8.49
C LEU A 386 19.67 -15.57 -8.24
N LEU A 387 19.17 -14.36 -7.96
CA LEU A 387 19.99 -13.15 -7.94
C LEU A 387 20.30 -12.60 -6.55
N SER A 388 19.74 -13.17 -5.46
CA SER A 388 19.99 -12.66 -4.10
C SER A 388 21.47 -12.65 -3.72
N GLY A 389 22.21 -13.71 -4.04
CA GLY A 389 23.65 -13.80 -3.75
C GLY A 389 24.49 -12.77 -4.50
N VAL A 390 24.17 -12.55 -5.79
CA VAL A 390 24.85 -11.53 -6.62
C VAL A 390 24.53 -10.14 -6.09
N LYS A 391 23.25 -9.89 -5.80
CA LYS A 391 22.77 -8.62 -5.26
C LYS A 391 23.48 -8.23 -3.95
N GLU A 392 23.58 -9.14 -2.98
CA GLU A 392 24.25 -8.86 -1.72
C GLU A 392 25.78 -8.66 -1.89
N LYS A 393 26.44 -9.36 -2.84
CA LYS A 393 27.83 -9.10 -3.20
C LYS A 393 28.04 -7.69 -3.76
N VAL A 394 27.17 -7.24 -4.68
CA VAL A 394 27.22 -5.88 -5.23
C VAL A 394 27.00 -4.84 -4.14
N ILE A 395 26.03 -5.05 -3.26
CA ILE A 395 25.73 -4.14 -2.16
C ILE A 395 26.93 -4.03 -1.21
N SER A 396 27.52 -5.16 -0.81
CA SER A 396 28.67 -5.17 0.10
C SER A 396 29.91 -4.51 -0.53
N TRP A 397 30.12 -4.69 -1.83
CA TRP A 397 31.20 -4.03 -2.55
C TRP A 397 31.04 -2.51 -2.60
N ILE A 398 29.84 -2.01 -2.93
CA ILE A 398 29.56 -0.56 -2.94
C ILE A 398 29.69 0.02 -1.52
N ASP A 399 29.15 -0.64 -0.51
CA ASP A 399 29.15 -0.17 0.87
C ASP A 399 30.60 -0.09 1.43
N SER A 400 31.46 -1.07 1.10
CA SER A 400 32.88 -1.05 1.48
C SER A 400 33.62 0.13 0.84
N ARG A 401 33.33 0.47 -0.42
CA ARG A 401 33.93 1.64 -1.09
C ARG A 401 33.43 2.96 -0.51
N TYR A 402 32.12 3.04 -0.20
CA TYR A 402 31.55 4.22 0.42
C TYR A 402 32.08 4.47 1.83
N SER A 403 32.28 3.44 2.64
CA SER A 403 32.89 3.57 3.96
C SER A 403 34.35 4.05 3.91
N LEU A 404 35.11 3.69 2.86
CA LEU A 404 36.49 4.16 2.65
C LEU A 404 36.59 5.65 2.26
N ILE A 405 35.52 6.22 1.69
CA ILE A 405 35.49 7.64 1.28
C ILE A 405 35.09 8.56 2.46
N ASN A 406 34.38 8.03 3.46
CA ASN A 406 33.87 8.79 4.61
C ASN A 406 34.71 8.64 5.88
N HIS A 407 35.87 8.00 5.81
CA HIS A 407 36.95 7.95 6.79
C HIS A 407 38.18 8.70 6.27
#